data_3349bc2988d125843114e110184a6c2f
#
_entry.id   3349bc2988d125843114e110184a6c2f
#
_cell.length_a   1.000
_cell.length_b   1.000
_cell.length_c   1.000
_cell.angle_alpha   90.00
_cell.angle_beta   90.00
_cell.angle_gamma   90.00
#
_symmetry.space_group_name_H-M   'P 1'
#
loop_
_entity.id
_entity.type
_entity.pdbx_description
1 polymer ?
#
loop_
_entity_poly.entity_id
_entity_poly.type
_entity_poly.pdbx_seq_one_letter_code
_entity_poly.pdbx_strand_id
1 'polypeptide(L)'
;MDYIVEFDDIDPLEYILPEGFSTSKLESLSEAEYNKKFEKLQLEVCDVDKFVKVNNCQQITNPVTFIKNNEPSPDGLLSNEIFGITQEKRAGTFAYIDLGDTFLDPSCYKMWCKIDSRIKSIVHETAKYKVDASGELVEDPNGKNGVKFLKDNFDKIKFRRTDSNKRDLKIKYLEKNKDRMFITKYLVIPPYYRDVNTSNKNTGIGYINKLYANLIRTVKSLESTADFGFDNTGAIKGRIQELLLTIYDWFAGNRNSAIKEEGIGLAGKKGVIKRANMSKTADFASRLVLSAPEMKVETVNDIMVNMERSALPLAATIADYYPYILFYVKKFFENEFGGVSEYMVIDIDGNTSYHRAKDPLIEFSDDRIKKELKRFLHGYSNRFIPIQVPLEDSNKKVYIKFKGRKTLNDDIGNNPEPIYNRRLTWCDIFYMAAVEATKNSHILITRYPIDSYFNQFPTKIVVSSTKETEPMYIDNEYYPFYPKIREEDIGKNTGDKFIDTMMISNLYLPGIGGDYDGDTVTVRGVYTVEANDELERQMHSKANFIDIGGNTIRSSSKDAIQSLYNLTRILPDTKLTDPTF
;
A
#
# COMPACT_ATOMS: atom_id res chain seq x y z
N MET A 1 -20.23 -2.52 18.44
CA MET A 1 -19.93 -3.91 18.90
C MET A 1 -18.71 -4.35 18.12
N ASP A 2 -17.56 -4.27 18.77
CA ASP A 2 -16.29 -4.67 18.17
C ASP A 2 -16.19 -6.18 18.24
N TYR A 3 -16.43 -6.85 17.13
CA TYR A 3 -15.99 -8.21 16.95
C TYR A 3 -14.47 -8.20 16.73
N ILE A 4 -13.74 -8.05 17.83
CA ILE A 4 -12.34 -8.45 17.87
C ILE A 4 -12.37 -9.96 17.96
N VAL A 5 -12.32 -10.62 16.81
CA VAL A 5 -11.98 -12.04 16.76
C VAL A 5 -10.50 -12.10 17.16
N GLU A 6 -10.26 -12.50 18.40
CA GLU A 6 -8.91 -12.80 18.86
C GLU A 6 -8.43 -14.02 18.08
N PHE A 7 -7.45 -13.80 17.21
CA PHE A 7 -6.85 -14.80 16.34
C PHE A 7 -6.02 -15.85 17.08
N ASP A 8 -5.93 -15.76 18.40
CA ASP A 8 -5.07 -16.65 19.21
C ASP A 8 -5.63 -18.08 19.36
N ASP A 9 -6.92 -18.29 19.09
CA ASP A 9 -7.57 -19.59 19.18
C ASP A 9 -7.99 -20.21 17.84
N ILE A 10 -7.70 -19.56 16.71
CA ILE A 10 -8.11 -20.08 15.41
C ILE A 10 -7.09 -21.09 14.92
N ASP A 11 -7.51 -22.34 14.93
CA ASP A 11 -6.80 -23.46 14.27
C ASP A 11 -6.71 -23.14 12.77
N PRO A 12 -5.53 -23.18 12.11
CA PRO A 12 -5.40 -22.96 10.67
C PRO A 12 -6.37 -23.81 9.83
N LEU A 13 -6.86 -24.91 10.37
CA LEU A 13 -7.86 -25.77 9.75
C LEU A 13 -9.29 -25.19 9.78
N GLU A 14 -9.62 -24.27 10.68
CA GLU A 14 -10.92 -23.58 10.68
C GLU A 14 -11.08 -22.59 9.52
N TYR A 15 -9.98 -22.03 9.00
CA TYR A 15 -10.00 -21.13 7.84
C TYR A 15 -10.25 -21.82 6.50
N ILE A 16 -10.23 -23.14 6.47
CA ILE A 16 -10.23 -23.91 5.22
C ILE A 16 -11.53 -24.68 5.06
N LEU A 17 -12.42 -24.56 6.01
CA LEU A 17 -13.77 -25.11 5.87
C LEU A 17 -14.58 -24.22 4.90
N PRO A 18 -15.22 -24.80 3.86
CA PRO A 18 -16.07 -24.05 2.94
C PRO A 18 -17.18 -23.30 3.70
N GLU A 19 -17.62 -22.15 3.17
CA GLU A 19 -18.74 -21.38 3.73
C GLU A 19 -19.93 -22.29 4.04
N GLY A 20 -20.45 -22.22 5.27
CA GLY A 20 -21.54 -23.06 5.76
C GLY A 20 -21.11 -24.30 6.54
N PHE A 21 -19.81 -24.48 6.79
CA PHE A 21 -19.31 -25.58 7.61
C PHE A 21 -19.31 -25.16 9.10
N SER A 22 -20.35 -25.56 9.81
CA SER A 22 -20.42 -25.42 11.28
C SER A 22 -19.87 -26.69 11.95
N THR A 23 -18.99 -26.51 12.94
CA THR A 23 -18.45 -27.61 13.74
C THR A 23 -19.55 -28.41 14.45
N SER A 24 -20.67 -27.78 14.81
CA SER A 24 -21.85 -28.42 15.40
C SER A 24 -22.58 -29.38 14.44
N LYS A 25 -22.41 -29.23 13.13
CA LYS A 25 -22.97 -30.17 12.13
C LYS A 25 -22.12 -31.45 11.93
N LEU A 26 -20.87 -31.44 12.39
CA LEU A 26 -19.98 -32.60 12.29
C LEU A 26 -20.31 -33.71 13.29
N GLU A 27 -20.88 -33.36 14.43
CA GLU A 27 -21.24 -34.29 15.51
C GLU A 27 -22.36 -35.26 15.11
N SER A 28 -23.16 -34.92 14.09
CA SER A 28 -24.28 -35.71 13.61
C SER A 28 -24.01 -36.55 12.36
N LEU A 29 -22.77 -36.56 11.85
CA LEU A 29 -22.42 -37.25 10.61
C LEU A 29 -21.99 -38.71 10.87
N SER A 30 -22.44 -39.62 10.02
CA SER A 30 -21.91 -40.97 9.97
C SER A 30 -20.42 -40.96 9.59
N GLU A 31 -19.68 -41.99 10.02
CA GLU A 31 -18.24 -42.11 9.73
C GLU A 31 -17.92 -42.07 8.22
N ALA A 32 -18.80 -42.56 7.39
CA ALA A 32 -18.69 -42.53 5.94
C ALA A 32 -18.88 -41.11 5.37
N GLU A 33 -19.86 -40.35 5.89
CA GLU A 33 -20.11 -38.95 5.50
C GLU A 33 -19.00 -38.02 5.99
N TYR A 34 -18.49 -38.28 7.19
CA TYR A 34 -17.36 -37.60 7.77
C TYR A 34 -16.11 -37.78 6.88
N ASN A 35 -15.77 -39.01 6.51
CA ASN A 35 -14.66 -39.32 5.63
C ASN A 35 -14.81 -38.66 4.26
N LYS A 36 -16.01 -38.71 3.66
CA LYS A 36 -16.30 -38.08 2.35
C LYS A 36 -16.18 -36.55 2.36
N LYS A 37 -16.47 -35.89 3.50
CA LYS A 37 -16.30 -34.45 3.65
C LYS A 37 -14.82 -34.07 3.76
N PHE A 38 -14.02 -34.89 4.43
CA PHE A 38 -12.58 -34.65 4.57
C PHE A 38 -11.76 -35.06 3.35
N GLU A 39 -12.25 -35.90 2.47
CA GLU A 39 -11.67 -36.13 1.15
C GLU A 39 -11.59 -34.86 0.30
N LYS A 40 -12.50 -33.90 0.53
CA LYS A 40 -12.49 -32.58 -0.14
C LYS A 40 -11.54 -31.56 0.49
N LEU A 41 -11.00 -31.80 1.67
CA LEU A 41 -9.98 -30.98 2.29
C LEU A 41 -8.63 -31.18 1.59
N GLN A 42 -8.33 -30.32 0.63
CA GLN A 42 -7.06 -30.33 -0.14
C GLN A 42 -5.89 -29.70 0.65
N LEU A 43 -5.80 -29.98 1.95
CA LEU A 43 -4.67 -29.56 2.77
C LEU A 43 -3.55 -30.58 2.64
N GLU A 44 -2.60 -30.25 1.80
CA GLU A 44 -1.40 -31.05 1.61
C GLU A 44 -0.17 -30.25 1.99
N VAL A 45 0.73 -30.88 2.74
CA VAL A 45 2.07 -30.35 2.93
C VAL A 45 2.79 -30.33 1.57
N CYS A 46 3.53 -29.27 1.31
CA CYS A 46 4.31 -29.18 0.09
C CYS A 46 5.36 -30.32 0.03
N ASP A 47 5.35 -31.06 -1.06
CA ASP A 47 6.44 -31.97 -1.38
C ASP A 47 7.66 -31.13 -1.79
N VAL A 48 8.54 -30.86 -0.82
CA VAL A 48 9.67 -29.94 -0.98
C VAL A 48 10.65 -30.48 -2.03
N ASP A 49 10.92 -31.77 -2.07
CA ASP A 49 11.85 -32.36 -3.02
C ASP A 49 11.33 -32.24 -4.46
N LYS A 50 10.06 -32.51 -4.66
CA LYS A 50 9.40 -32.33 -5.96
C LYS A 50 9.38 -30.86 -6.36
N PHE A 51 9.04 -29.95 -5.43
CA PHE A 51 9.01 -28.51 -5.69
C PHE A 51 10.39 -27.98 -6.10
N VAL A 52 11.44 -28.33 -5.36
CA VAL A 52 12.83 -27.95 -5.63
C VAL A 52 13.26 -28.42 -7.02
N LYS A 53 12.91 -29.67 -7.38
CA LYS A 53 13.26 -30.24 -8.68
C LYS A 53 12.52 -29.58 -9.85
N VAL A 54 11.21 -29.37 -9.70
CA VAL A 54 10.38 -28.78 -10.77
C VAL A 54 10.75 -27.32 -11.03
N ASN A 55 11.07 -26.57 -9.99
CA ASN A 55 11.40 -25.15 -10.10
C ASN A 55 12.90 -24.86 -10.22
N ASN A 56 13.75 -25.89 -10.34
CA ASN A 56 15.21 -25.77 -10.39
C ASN A 56 15.77 -24.85 -9.29
N CYS A 57 15.25 -25.01 -8.06
CA CYS A 57 15.67 -24.18 -6.94
C CYS A 57 17.14 -24.43 -6.61
N GLN A 58 17.88 -23.35 -6.36
CA GLN A 58 19.28 -23.44 -5.95
C GLN A 58 19.41 -23.51 -4.43
N GLN A 59 20.49 -24.14 -3.96
CA GLN A 59 20.77 -24.26 -2.55
C GLN A 59 21.41 -22.98 -2.00
N ILE A 60 20.97 -22.55 -0.83
CA ILE A 60 21.62 -21.48 -0.06
C ILE A 60 22.55 -22.12 0.96
N THR A 61 23.83 -21.80 0.88
CA THR A 61 24.85 -22.33 1.77
C THR A 61 25.46 -21.26 2.68
N ASN A 62 25.39 -19.98 2.32
CA ASN A 62 26.05 -18.91 3.03
C ASN A 62 25.11 -18.21 4.02
N PRO A 63 25.41 -18.25 5.35
CA PRO A 63 24.64 -17.54 6.37
C PRO A 63 24.89 -16.02 6.39
N VAL A 64 25.93 -15.54 5.69
CA VAL A 64 26.26 -14.12 5.57
C VAL A 64 25.38 -13.51 4.50
N THR A 65 24.67 -12.44 4.81
CA THR A 65 23.72 -11.82 3.89
C THR A 65 24.39 -10.78 2.97
N PHE A 66 25.30 -9.98 3.53
CA PHE A 66 26.03 -8.94 2.82
C PHE A 66 27.53 -9.07 3.04
N ILE A 67 28.30 -8.86 2.00
CA ILE A 67 29.76 -8.70 2.03
C ILE A 67 30.13 -7.21 2.12
N LYS A 68 31.40 -6.88 1.95
CA LYS A 68 31.88 -5.48 1.92
C LYS A 68 31.09 -4.67 0.88
N ASN A 69 30.82 -3.39 1.17
CA ASN A 69 30.06 -2.46 0.34
C ASN A 69 28.55 -2.76 0.21
N ASN A 70 27.95 -3.50 1.15
CA ASN A 70 26.53 -3.87 1.12
C ASN A 70 26.11 -4.68 -0.11
N GLU A 71 27.04 -5.35 -0.77
CA GLU A 71 26.71 -6.27 -1.83
C GLU A 71 26.14 -7.57 -1.28
N PRO A 72 25.10 -8.16 -1.90
CA PRO A 72 24.58 -9.46 -1.49
C PRO A 72 25.66 -10.54 -1.61
N SER A 73 25.77 -11.35 -0.58
CA SER A 73 26.74 -12.46 -0.56
C SER A 73 26.41 -13.50 -1.62
N PRO A 74 27.40 -14.00 -2.38
CA PRO A 74 27.21 -15.19 -3.23
C PRO A 74 26.69 -16.37 -2.38
N ASP A 75 25.84 -17.21 -2.96
CA ASP A 75 25.18 -18.35 -2.29
C ASP A 75 24.43 -17.99 -0.99
N GLY A 76 24.18 -16.69 -0.77
CA GLY A 76 23.50 -16.16 0.42
C GLY A 76 22.01 -15.91 0.20
N LEU A 77 21.33 -15.51 1.30
CA LEU A 77 19.90 -15.29 1.35
C LEU A 77 19.38 -14.20 0.38
N LEU A 78 20.23 -13.29 -0.07
CA LEU A 78 19.88 -12.22 -1.01
C LEU A 78 20.70 -12.25 -2.30
N SER A 79 21.39 -13.35 -2.58
CA SER A 79 22.27 -13.52 -3.73
C SER A 79 21.59 -13.12 -5.05
N ASN A 80 22.30 -12.34 -5.86
CA ASN A 80 21.85 -11.97 -7.19
C ASN A 80 21.99 -13.13 -8.19
N GLU A 81 22.89 -14.06 -7.93
CA GLU A 81 23.10 -15.26 -8.75
C GLU A 81 21.92 -16.22 -8.61
N ILE A 82 21.43 -16.42 -7.38
CA ILE A 82 20.32 -17.31 -7.06
C ILE A 82 18.98 -16.68 -7.47
N PHE A 83 18.73 -15.42 -7.06
CA PHE A 83 17.41 -14.80 -7.17
C PHE A 83 17.26 -13.83 -8.33
N GLY A 84 18.35 -13.55 -9.06
CA GLY A 84 18.38 -12.55 -10.12
C GLY A 84 18.36 -11.10 -9.60
N ILE A 85 18.42 -10.16 -10.55
CA ILE A 85 18.52 -8.72 -10.28
C ILE A 85 17.16 -8.04 -10.47
N THR A 86 16.33 -8.54 -11.42
CA THR A 86 15.04 -7.93 -11.74
C THR A 86 13.99 -8.20 -10.65
N GLN A 87 13.06 -7.28 -10.48
CA GLN A 87 11.98 -7.42 -9.50
C GLN A 87 11.14 -8.69 -9.72
N GLU A 88 10.85 -9.03 -10.96
CA GLU A 88 10.09 -10.22 -11.34
C GLU A 88 10.80 -11.51 -10.90
N LYS A 89 12.10 -11.63 -11.19
CA LYS A 89 12.90 -12.80 -10.76
C LYS A 89 12.97 -12.86 -9.24
N ARG A 90 13.20 -11.72 -8.56
CA ARG A 90 13.26 -11.66 -7.10
C ARG A 90 11.93 -11.94 -6.42
N ALA A 91 10.80 -11.80 -7.10
CA ALA A 91 9.47 -12.14 -6.61
C ALA A 91 9.07 -13.60 -6.90
N GLY A 92 9.60 -14.20 -7.96
CA GLY A 92 9.21 -15.54 -8.43
C GLY A 92 10.20 -16.67 -8.11
N THR A 93 11.46 -16.35 -7.76
CA THR A 93 12.49 -17.38 -7.56
C THR A 93 12.57 -17.83 -6.12
N PHE A 94 12.32 -19.13 -5.88
CA PHE A 94 12.53 -19.82 -4.61
C PHE A 94 13.92 -20.44 -4.56
N ALA A 95 14.41 -20.66 -3.33
CA ALA A 95 15.63 -21.41 -3.06
C ALA A 95 15.38 -22.39 -1.92
N TYR A 96 16.36 -23.20 -1.55
CA TYR A 96 16.24 -24.12 -0.43
C TYR A 96 17.50 -24.16 0.43
N ILE A 97 17.31 -24.58 1.68
CA ILE A 97 18.37 -24.95 2.62
C ILE A 97 18.33 -26.46 2.78
N ASP A 98 19.45 -27.14 2.53
CA ASP A 98 19.62 -28.55 2.88
C ASP A 98 19.77 -28.67 4.40
N LEU A 99 19.01 -29.54 5.04
CA LEU A 99 18.98 -29.67 6.49
C LEU A 99 20.02 -30.69 7.02
N GLY A 100 20.68 -31.42 6.14
CA GLY A 100 21.69 -32.42 6.49
C GLY A 100 21.18 -33.68 7.19
N ASP A 101 19.91 -33.70 7.63
CA ASP A 101 19.22 -34.85 8.22
C ASP A 101 17.71 -34.73 7.99
N THR A 102 16.93 -35.74 8.43
CA THR A 102 15.47 -35.73 8.31
C THR A 102 14.84 -35.02 9.50
N PHE A 103 13.93 -34.08 9.20
CA PHE A 103 13.15 -33.33 10.18
C PHE A 103 11.64 -33.48 9.87
N LEU A 104 10.80 -33.08 10.82
CA LEU A 104 9.36 -32.98 10.59
C LEU A 104 9.01 -31.63 9.98
N ASP A 105 8.10 -31.63 9.00
CA ASP A 105 7.45 -30.40 8.57
C ASP A 105 6.89 -29.65 9.78
N PRO A 106 7.11 -28.32 9.88
CA PRO A 106 6.73 -27.58 11.08
C PRO A 106 5.23 -27.64 11.42
N SER A 107 4.36 -27.70 10.40
CA SER A 107 2.92 -27.80 10.60
C SER A 107 2.54 -29.16 11.17
N CYS A 108 3.10 -30.24 10.63
CA CYS A 108 2.92 -31.59 11.11
C CYS A 108 3.51 -31.77 12.51
N TYR A 109 4.72 -31.24 12.76
CA TYR A 109 5.34 -31.25 14.09
C TYR A 109 4.43 -30.59 15.13
N LYS A 110 3.94 -29.37 14.84
CA LYS A 110 3.03 -28.63 15.73
C LYS A 110 1.75 -29.41 16.02
N MET A 111 1.15 -30.02 14.99
CA MET A 111 -0.08 -30.80 15.15
C MET A 111 0.16 -32.08 15.90
N TRP A 112 1.24 -32.78 15.62
CA TRP A 112 1.58 -34.03 16.30
C TRP A 112 1.88 -33.81 17.78
N CYS A 113 2.65 -32.76 18.12
CA CYS A 113 2.89 -32.38 19.52
C CYS A 113 1.60 -32.01 20.28
N LYS A 114 0.58 -31.46 19.61
CA LYS A 114 -0.74 -31.21 20.23
C LYS A 114 -1.57 -32.48 20.44
N ILE A 115 -1.31 -33.53 19.66
CA ILE A 115 -1.96 -34.84 19.81
C ILE A 115 -1.28 -35.65 20.92
N ASP A 116 0.07 -35.64 20.94
CA ASP A 116 0.90 -36.40 21.86
C ASP A 116 2.14 -35.61 22.26
N SER A 117 2.23 -35.21 23.52
CA SER A 117 3.35 -34.41 24.05
C SER A 117 4.70 -35.12 24.02
N ARG A 118 4.71 -36.47 23.98
CA ARG A 118 5.94 -37.30 23.91
C ARG A 118 6.72 -37.06 22.61
N ILE A 119 6.05 -36.63 21.54
CA ILE A 119 6.68 -36.34 20.25
C ILE A 119 7.81 -35.30 20.40
N LYS A 120 7.60 -34.29 21.24
CA LYS A 120 8.64 -33.28 21.50
C LYS A 120 9.91 -33.92 22.05
N SER A 121 9.80 -34.80 23.06
CA SER A 121 10.94 -35.49 23.67
C SER A 121 11.63 -36.42 22.67
N ILE A 122 10.88 -37.09 21.80
CA ILE A 122 11.45 -37.96 20.76
C ILE A 122 12.25 -37.14 19.75
N VAL A 123 11.66 -36.06 19.23
CA VAL A 123 12.29 -35.20 18.21
C VAL A 123 13.53 -34.49 18.75
N HIS A 124 13.51 -34.07 20.01
CA HIS A 124 14.65 -33.44 20.68
C HIS A 124 15.67 -34.45 21.21
N GLU A 125 15.42 -35.74 21.02
CA GLU A 125 16.27 -36.84 21.48
C GLU A 125 16.54 -36.85 22.99
N THR A 126 15.61 -36.28 23.79
CA THR A 126 15.76 -36.18 25.26
C THR A 126 15.37 -37.45 26.01
N ALA A 127 14.52 -38.29 25.39
CA ALA A 127 14.11 -39.58 25.92
C ALA A 127 13.99 -40.61 24.79
N LYS A 128 14.12 -41.90 25.14
CA LYS A 128 14.01 -43.01 24.18
C LYS A 128 12.67 -43.70 24.32
N TYR A 129 12.12 -44.17 23.22
CA TYR A 129 10.79 -44.76 23.15
C TYR A 129 10.79 -46.03 22.31
N LYS A 130 9.79 -46.88 22.56
CA LYS A 130 9.39 -47.98 21.68
C LYS A 130 7.90 -47.89 21.38
N VAL A 131 7.46 -48.50 20.30
CA VAL A 131 6.04 -48.73 20.01
C VAL A 131 5.66 -50.09 20.58
N ASP A 132 4.69 -50.15 21.45
CA ASP A 132 4.22 -51.39 22.04
C ASP A 132 3.30 -52.18 21.08
N ALA A 133 2.84 -53.34 21.51
CA ALA A 133 1.92 -54.18 20.68
C ALA A 133 0.54 -53.54 20.47
N SER A 134 0.16 -52.53 21.27
CA SER A 134 -1.09 -51.77 21.13
C SER A 134 -0.96 -50.63 20.13
N GLY A 135 0.28 -50.27 19.75
CA GLY A 135 0.60 -49.11 18.90
C GLY A 135 0.83 -47.82 19.68
N GLU A 136 0.96 -47.88 21.01
CA GLU A 136 1.28 -46.71 21.85
C GLU A 136 2.79 -46.51 22.00
N LEU A 137 3.18 -45.23 22.11
CA LEU A 137 4.56 -44.83 22.40
C LEU A 137 4.83 -45.01 23.88
N VAL A 138 5.75 -45.88 24.27
CA VAL A 138 6.13 -46.14 25.67
C VAL A 138 7.59 -45.78 25.84
N GLU A 139 7.92 -45.07 26.93
CA GLU A 139 9.30 -44.71 27.25
C GLU A 139 10.10 -45.98 27.65
N ASP A 140 11.22 -46.19 27.02
CA ASP A 140 12.08 -47.35 27.24
C ASP A 140 13.56 -46.92 27.13
N PRO A 141 14.39 -47.11 28.15
CA PRO A 141 15.82 -46.76 28.09
C PRO A 141 16.57 -47.43 26.93
N ASN A 142 16.11 -48.63 26.53
CA ASN A 142 16.69 -49.40 25.40
C ASN A 142 16.01 -49.08 24.05
N GLY A 143 15.04 -48.16 24.05
CA GLY A 143 14.31 -47.72 22.87
C GLY A 143 15.15 -46.85 21.93
N LYS A 144 14.46 -46.27 20.95
CA LYS A 144 15.05 -45.35 19.99
C LYS A 144 14.41 -43.95 20.11
N ASN A 145 15.07 -42.96 19.55
CA ASN A 145 14.59 -41.58 19.49
C ASN A 145 14.86 -40.95 18.12
N GLY A 146 14.56 -39.64 18.00
CA GLY A 146 14.77 -38.88 16.79
C GLY A 146 13.64 -39.02 15.75
N VAL A 147 13.66 -38.14 14.75
CA VAL A 147 12.63 -38.09 13.69
C VAL A 147 12.64 -39.36 12.85
N LYS A 148 13.80 -39.97 12.64
CA LYS A 148 13.93 -41.22 11.90
C LYS A 148 13.18 -42.37 12.58
N PHE A 149 13.21 -42.45 13.93
CA PHE A 149 12.39 -43.42 14.67
C PHE A 149 10.90 -43.23 14.41
N LEU A 150 10.41 -42.00 14.38
CA LEU A 150 9.01 -41.69 14.07
C LEU A 150 8.65 -42.07 12.63
N LYS A 151 9.53 -41.81 11.68
CA LYS A 151 9.36 -42.16 10.27
C LYS A 151 9.21 -43.68 10.09
N ASP A 152 10.15 -44.44 10.69
CA ASP A 152 10.20 -45.91 10.54
C ASP A 152 9.02 -46.62 11.23
N ASN A 153 8.37 -45.97 12.18
CA ASN A 153 7.29 -46.58 12.97
C ASN A 153 5.92 -45.89 12.80
N PHE A 154 5.78 -44.91 11.89
CA PHE A 154 4.55 -44.12 11.74
C PHE A 154 3.30 -45.00 11.55
N ASP A 155 3.37 -45.99 10.66
CA ASP A 155 2.25 -46.89 10.35
C ASP A 155 1.89 -47.85 11.52
N LYS A 156 2.79 -47.98 12.51
CA LYS A 156 2.55 -48.77 13.73
C LYS A 156 1.94 -47.97 14.86
N ILE A 157 2.14 -46.63 14.82
CA ILE A 157 1.62 -45.74 15.86
C ILE A 157 0.11 -45.57 15.68
N LYS A 158 -0.65 -45.93 16.70
CA LYS A 158 -2.10 -45.75 16.72
C LYS A 158 -2.46 -44.51 17.52
N PHE A 159 -3.12 -43.59 16.85
CA PHE A 159 -3.59 -42.38 17.50
C PHE A 159 -4.85 -42.69 18.32
N ARG A 160 -4.82 -42.37 19.62
CA ARG A 160 -5.99 -42.48 20.47
C ARG A 160 -7.07 -41.51 19.99
N ARG A 161 -8.21 -42.02 19.54
CA ARG A 161 -9.40 -41.24 19.21
C ARG A 161 -10.07 -40.76 20.49
N THR A 162 -10.63 -39.56 20.42
CA THR A 162 -11.43 -38.95 21.48
C THR A 162 -12.65 -38.30 20.81
N ASP A 163 -13.63 -37.88 21.60
CA ASP A 163 -14.84 -37.20 21.09
C ASP A 163 -14.54 -35.77 20.53
N SER A 164 -13.27 -35.43 20.33
CA SER A 164 -12.84 -34.15 19.84
C SER A 164 -12.64 -34.16 18.33
N ASN A 165 -13.55 -33.57 17.58
CA ASN A 165 -13.44 -33.37 16.13
C ASN A 165 -12.15 -32.64 15.72
N LYS A 166 -11.70 -31.67 16.52
CA LYS A 166 -10.42 -30.93 16.25
C LYS A 166 -9.20 -31.85 16.36
N ARG A 167 -9.24 -32.86 17.26
CA ARG A 167 -8.16 -33.84 17.40
C ARG A 167 -8.14 -34.79 16.21
N ASP A 168 -9.30 -35.31 15.81
CA ASP A 168 -9.43 -36.23 14.69
C ASP A 168 -9.02 -35.58 13.35
N LEU A 169 -9.33 -34.29 13.17
CA LEU A 169 -8.84 -33.51 12.04
C LEU A 169 -7.31 -33.47 11.96
N LYS A 170 -6.63 -33.27 13.09
CA LYS A 170 -5.17 -33.26 13.14
C LYS A 170 -4.58 -34.64 12.83
N ILE A 171 -5.22 -35.71 13.32
CA ILE A 171 -4.81 -37.09 13.01
C ILE A 171 -4.92 -37.35 11.52
N LYS A 172 -6.05 -36.99 10.89
CA LYS A 172 -6.25 -37.14 9.45
C LYS A 172 -5.30 -36.31 8.61
N TYR A 173 -4.98 -35.11 9.08
CA TYR A 173 -3.96 -34.29 8.44
C TYR A 173 -2.59 -34.96 8.43
N LEU A 174 -2.18 -35.58 9.54
CA LEU A 174 -0.92 -36.32 9.62
C LEU A 174 -0.95 -37.56 8.74
N GLU A 175 -2.03 -38.36 8.78
CA GLU A 175 -2.21 -39.56 7.94
C GLU A 175 -2.14 -39.23 6.45
N LYS A 176 -2.81 -38.15 6.02
CA LYS A 176 -2.81 -37.69 4.63
C LYS A 176 -1.42 -37.25 4.16
N ASN A 177 -0.64 -36.68 5.06
CA ASN A 177 0.68 -36.11 4.74
C ASN A 177 1.87 -37.00 5.13
N LYS A 178 1.63 -38.28 5.48
CA LYS A 178 2.66 -39.18 6.00
C LYS A 178 3.90 -39.29 5.11
N ASP A 179 3.75 -39.21 3.79
CA ASP A 179 4.86 -39.32 2.83
C ASP A 179 5.60 -38.00 2.61
N ARG A 180 5.03 -36.86 3.02
CA ARG A 180 5.54 -35.51 2.76
C ARG A 180 6.00 -34.77 4.02
N MET A 181 5.60 -35.25 5.20
CA MET A 181 5.90 -34.57 6.45
C MET A 181 7.34 -34.75 6.93
N PHE A 182 8.08 -35.72 6.37
CA PHE A 182 9.49 -35.97 6.69
C PHE A 182 10.36 -35.29 5.65
N ILE A 183 10.92 -34.13 6.00
CA ILE A 183 11.63 -33.24 5.09
C ILE A 183 13.15 -33.29 5.33
N THR A 184 13.93 -33.21 4.27
CA THR A 184 15.40 -33.06 4.28
C THR A 184 15.85 -31.69 3.79
N LYS A 185 14.92 -30.93 3.20
CA LYS A 185 15.16 -29.58 2.65
C LYS A 185 14.09 -28.64 3.16
N TYR A 186 14.43 -27.37 3.31
CA TYR A 186 13.50 -26.33 3.69
C TYR A 186 13.49 -25.20 2.68
N LEU A 187 12.29 -24.77 2.23
CA LEU A 187 12.14 -23.74 1.22
C LEU A 187 12.43 -22.36 1.80
N VAL A 188 13.13 -21.56 1.03
CA VAL A 188 13.36 -20.14 1.28
C VAL A 188 12.53 -19.33 0.29
N ILE A 189 11.63 -18.50 0.83
CA ILE A 189 10.78 -17.65 0.00
C ILE A 189 11.59 -16.59 -0.75
N PRO A 190 11.06 -16.09 -1.88
CA PRO A 190 11.75 -15.09 -2.67
C PRO A 190 12.10 -13.83 -1.88
N PRO A 191 13.22 -13.15 -2.18
CA PRO A 191 13.68 -11.94 -1.47
C PRO A 191 12.67 -10.79 -1.47
N TYR A 192 11.81 -10.71 -2.48
CA TYR A 192 10.76 -9.69 -2.56
C TYR A 192 9.83 -9.65 -1.35
N TYR A 193 9.61 -10.81 -0.71
CA TYR A 193 8.75 -10.95 0.47
C TYR A 193 9.52 -10.89 1.80
N ARG A 194 10.82 -10.60 1.75
CA ARG A 194 11.71 -10.57 2.91
C ARG A 194 12.35 -9.21 3.04
N ASP A 195 11.91 -8.43 4.03
CA ASP A 195 12.35 -7.05 4.21
C ASP A 195 13.86 -6.92 4.46
N VAL A 196 14.41 -5.88 3.86
CA VAL A 196 15.74 -5.36 4.14
C VAL A 196 15.57 -3.93 4.63
N ASN A 197 15.97 -3.66 5.87
CA ASN A 197 15.91 -2.32 6.42
C ASN A 197 17.11 -1.52 5.94
N THR A 198 16.90 -0.58 5.03
CA THR A 198 17.93 0.37 4.61
C THR A 198 17.78 1.66 5.41
N SER A 199 18.70 1.93 6.32
CA SER A 199 18.88 3.26 6.90
C SER A 199 20.08 3.93 6.22
N ASN A 200 20.17 5.28 6.26
CA ASN A 200 21.19 6.07 5.57
C ASN A 200 22.65 5.69 5.88
N LYS A 201 22.90 4.81 6.85
CA LYS A 201 24.25 4.40 7.27
C LYS A 201 24.47 2.89 7.37
N ASN A 202 23.41 2.08 7.51
CA ASN A 202 23.53 0.63 7.66
C ASN A 202 22.39 -0.11 6.99
N THR A 203 22.70 -1.17 6.25
CA THR A 203 21.71 -2.11 5.71
C THR A 203 21.46 -3.19 6.75
N GLY A 204 20.28 -3.16 7.36
CA GLY A 204 19.83 -4.19 8.31
C GLY A 204 19.08 -5.30 7.61
N ILE A 205 19.23 -6.51 8.07
CA ILE A 205 18.44 -7.66 7.60
C ILE A 205 17.17 -7.81 8.44
N GLY A 206 16.03 -7.98 7.80
CA GLY A 206 14.76 -8.24 8.47
C GLY A 206 14.77 -9.53 9.29
N TYR A 207 13.83 -9.65 10.21
CA TYR A 207 13.78 -10.75 11.17
C TYR A 207 13.77 -12.13 10.53
N ILE A 208 12.98 -12.33 9.48
CA ILE A 208 12.91 -13.62 8.76
C ILE A 208 14.26 -14.03 8.16
N ASN A 209 15.05 -13.07 7.65
CA ASN A 209 16.38 -13.35 7.14
C ASN A 209 17.35 -13.76 8.25
N LYS A 210 17.19 -13.20 9.47
CA LYS A 210 17.96 -13.64 10.65
C LYS A 210 17.63 -15.09 11.02
N LEU A 211 16.35 -15.48 10.94
CA LEU A 211 15.91 -16.86 11.22
C LEU A 211 16.52 -17.85 10.21
N TYR A 212 16.44 -17.54 8.91
CA TYR A 212 17.06 -18.38 7.88
C TYR A 212 18.59 -18.47 8.05
N ALA A 213 19.26 -17.34 8.34
CA ALA A 213 20.69 -17.34 8.60
C ALA A 213 21.07 -18.19 9.82
N ASN A 214 20.26 -18.14 10.88
CA ASN A 214 20.47 -18.99 12.07
C ASN A 214 20.23 -20.46 11.75
N LEU A 215 19.23 -20.78 10.92
CA LEU A 215 19.00 -22.15 10.46
C LEU A 215 20.23 -22.67 9.71
N ILE A 216 20.76 -21.93 8.75
CA ILE A 216 21.99 -22.33 8.01
C ILE A 216 23.17 -22.55 8.96
N ARG A 217 23.39 -21.63 9.93
CA ARG A 217 24.49 -21.78 10.90
C ARG A 217 24.33 -23.03 11.76
N THR A 218 23.09 -23.32 12.21
CA THR A 218 22.82 -24.49 13.05
C THR A 218 22.96 -25.79 12.27
N VAL A 219 22.53 -25.81 10.99
CA VAL A 219 22.76 -26.97 10.10
C VAL A 219 24.25 -27.21 9.90
N LYS A 220 25.04 -26.18 9.61
CA LYS A 220 26.50 -26.32 9.51
C LYS A 220 27.17 -26.83 10.79
N SER A 221 26.63 -26.44 11.95
CA SER A 221 27.09 -26.98 13.22
C SER A 221 26.74 -28.47 13.37
N LEU A 222 25.60 -28.92 12.85
CA LEU A 222 25.24 -30.33 12.83
C LEU A 222 26.20 -31.15 11.96
N GLU A 223 26.51 -30.67 10.74
CA GLU A 223 27.44 -31.30 9.81
C GLU A 223 28.83 -31.43 10.43
N SER A 224 29.38 -30.32 10.97
CA SER A 224 30.71 -30.36 11.62
C SER A 224 30.75 -31.26 12.82
N THR A 225 29.68 -31.33 13.63
CA THR A 225 29.63 -32.21 14.81
C THR A 225 29.59 -33.68 14.40
N ALA A 226 28.89 -34.01 13.33
CA ALA A 226 28.87 -35.36 12.74
C ALA A 226 30.23 -35.76 12.19
N ASP A 227 30.93 -34.87 11.50
CA ASP A 227 32.28 -35.11 10.97
C ASP A 227 33.33 -35.39 12.07
N PHE A 228 33.17 -34.79 13.26
CA PHE A 228 34.02 -35.05 14.41
C PHE A 228 33.64 -36.31 15.21
N GLY A 229 32.61 -37.05 14.80
CA GLY A 229 32.20 -38.31 15.42
C GLY A 229 31.53 -38.17 16.79
N PHE A 230 30.97 -37.01 17.13
CA PHE A 230 30.24 -36.82 18.37
C PHE A 230 28.82 -37.37 18.26
N ASP A 231 28.45 -38.31 19.12
CA ASP A 231 27.11 -38.93 19.15
C ASP A 231 25.99 -38.03 19.68
N ASN A 232 26.33 -36.89 20.32
CA ASN A 232 25.34 -36.05 20.98
C ASN A 232 24.85 -34.90 20.07
N THR A 233 24.21 -35.26 18.96
CA THR A 233 23.64 -34.29 18.00
C THR A 233 22.20 -33.89 18.34
N GLY A 234 21.54 -34.52 19.30
CA GLY A 234 20.14 -34.34 19.64
C GLY A 234 19.76 -32.91 19.99
N ALA A 235 20.60 -32.21 20.76
CA ALA A 235 20.35 -30.82 21.12
C ALA A 235 20.36 -29.88 19.88
N ILE A 236 21.26 -30.14 18.91
CA ILE A 236 21.36 -29.36 17.66
C ILE A 236 20.15 -29.66 16.78
N LYS A 237 19.74 -30.93 16.65
CA LYS A 237 18.54 -31.34 15.90
C LYS A 237 17.29 -30.74 16.50
N GLY A 238 17.12 -30.77 17.81
CA GLY A 238 16.01 -30.11 18.49
C GLY A 238 15.97 -28.61 18.20
N ARG A 239 17.13 -27.94 18.19
CA ARG A 239 17.22 -26.52 17.86
C ARG A 239 16.85 -26.24 16.39
N ILE A 240 17.23 -27.09 15.44
CA ILE A 240 16.82 -26.97 14.03
C ILE A 240 15.30 -27.09 13.94
N GLN A 241 14.69 -28.10 14.58
CA GLN A 241 13.23 -28.28 14.56
C GLN A 241 12.47 -27.07 15.15
N GLU A 242 12.97 -26.48 16.24
CA GLU A 242 12.38 -25.27 16.83
C GLU A 242 12.56 -24.03 15.93
N LEU A 243 13.70 -23.93 15.21
CA LEU A 243 13.88 -22.86 14.22
C LEU A 243 12.90 -23.01 13.04
N LEU A 244 12.69 -24.23 12.54
CA LEU A 244 11.71 -24.52 11.50
C LEU A 244 10.30 -24.13 11.97
N LEU A 245 9.93 -24.47 13.21
CA LEU A 245 8.66 -24.09 13.81
C LEU A 245 8.54 -22.56 13.96
N THR A 246 9.61 -21.89 14.38
CA THR A 246 9.63 -20.43 14.53
C THR A 246 9.44 -19.72 13.18
N ILE A 247 10.07 -20.21 12.12
CA ILE A 247 9.89 -19.69 10.77
C ILE A 247 8.43 -19.91 10.30
N TYR A 248 7.89 -21.10 10.53
CA TYR A 248 6.49 -21.41 10.23
C TYR A 248 5.52 -20.50 10.98
N ASP A 249 5.72 -20.31 12.29
CA ASP A 249 4.89 -19.44 13.12
C ASP A 249 4.95 -17.97 12.68
N TRP A 250 6.12 -17.53 12.19
CA TRP A 250 6.24 -16.21 11.58
C TRP A 250 5.34 -16.07 10.34
N PHE A 251 5.31 -17.08 9.45
CA PHE A 251 4.42 -17.09 8.29
C PHE A 251 2.95 -17.15 8.69
N ALA A 252 2.62 -17.98 9.67
CA ALA A 252 1.25 -18.15 10.16
C ALA A 252 0.73 -16.95 10.95
N GLY A 253 1.58 -15.99 11.32
CA GLY A 253 1.20 -14.80 12.08
C GLY A 253 0.83 -15.08 13.54
N ASN A 254 1.32 -16.18 14.13
CA ASN A 254 1.04 -16.56 15.51
C ASN A 254 1.66 -15.55 16.50
N ARG A 255 0.81 -14.93 17.33
CA ARG A 255 1.18 -13.88 18.30
C ARG A 255 1.86 -14.38 19.57
N ASN A 256 1.83 -15.69 19.84
CA ASN A 256 2.35 -16.29 21.09
C ASN A 256 3.87 -16.50 21.13
N SER A 257 4.59 -16.13 20.09
CA SER A 257 6.06 -16.10 20.15
C SER A 257 6.52 -14.74 20.66
N ALA A 258 7.69 -14.73 21.32
CA ALA A 258 8.39 -13.53 21.77
C ALA A 258 8.70 -12.49 20.66
N ILE A 259 8.10 -12.66 19.49
CA ILE A 259 8.27 -11.94 18.22
C ILE A 259 7.22 -10.82 18.10
N LYS A 260 6.99 -10.06 19.18
CA LYS A 260 5.97 -8.99 19.12
C LYS A 260 6.34 -7.79 18.25
N GLU A 261 7.57 -7.64 17.82
CA GLU A 261 8.03 -6.34 17.30
C GLU A 261 8.54 -6.29 15.85
N GLU A 262 8.89 -7.40 15.16
CA GLU A 262 9.62 -7.25 13.88
C GLU A 262 9.18 -8.15 12.71
N GLY A 263 8.02 -8.73 12.70
CA GLY A 263 7.68 -9.65 11.62
C GLY A 263 6.42 -9.33 10.84
N ILE A 264 6.55 -8.92 9.59
CA ILE A 264 5.45 -8.94 8.63
C ILE A 264 5.32 -10.39 8.14
N GLY A 265 4.57 -11.22 8.85
CA GLY A 265 4.21 -12.57 8.39
C GLY A 265 3.29 -12.54 7.15
N LEU A 266 2.94 -13.69 6.62
CA LEU A 266 1.96 -13.77 5.52
C LEU A 266 0.54 -13.49 6.00
N ALA A 267 0.18 -14.01 7.16
CA ALA A 267 -1.15 -13.91 7.74
C ALA A 267 -1.32 -12.68 8.66
N GLY A 268 -2.57 -12.40 9.00
CA GLY A 268 -2.94 -11.33 9.93
C GLY A 268 -3.06 -9.95 9.30
N LYS A 269 -3.50 -8.97 10.11
CA LYS A 269 -3.83 -7.60 9.67
C LYS A 269 -2.64 -6.85 9.05
N LYS A 270 -1.42 -7.14 9.53
CA LYS A 270 -0.16 -6.56 9.04
C LYS A 270 0.59 -7.49 8.06
N GLY A 271 0.07 -8.69 7.81
CA GLY A 271 0.70 -9.68 6.93
C GLY A 271 0.68 -9.26 5.46
N VAL A 272 1.59 -9.86 4.69
CA VAL A 272 1.76 -9.57 3.25
C VAL A 272 0.44 -9.75 2.48
N ILE A 273 -0.32 -10.80 2.78
CA ILE A 273 -1.58 -11.07 2.08
C ILE A 273 -2.59 -9.94 2.32
N LYS A 274 -2.86 -9.57 3.58
CA LYS A 274 -3.81 -8.49 3.87
C LYS A 274 -3.26 -7.12 3.52
N ARG A 275 -2.06 -6.78 3.98
CA ARG A 275 -1.50 -5.43 3.82
C ARG A 275 -1.07 -5.12 2.40
N ALA A 276 -0.38 -6.04 1.74
CA ALA A 276 0.22 -5.78 0.43
C ALA A 276 -0.68 -6.15 -0.75
N ASN A 277 -1.57 -7.15 -0.60
CA ASN A 277 -2.45 -7.59 -1.67
C ASN A 277 -3.90 -7.13 -1.48
N MET A 278 -4.53 -7.45 -0.33
CA MET A 278 -5.95 -7.15 -0.14
C MET A 278 -6.20 -5.70 0.28
N SER A 279 -5.28 -5.09 1.05
CA SER A 279 -5.38 -3.71 1.52
C SER A 279 -4.38 -2.79 0.81
N LYS A 280 -3.89 -3.18 -0.37
CA LYS A 280 -3.06 -2.32 -1.19
C LYS A 280 -3.90 -1.12 -1.61
N THR A 281 -3.35 0.08 -1.42
CA THR A 281 -3.96 1.30 -1.97
C THR A 281 -4.07 1.15 -3.49
N ALA A 282 -5.23 1.43 -4.05
CA ALA A 282 -5.40 1.45 -5.50
C ALA A 282 -4.42 2.47 -6.12
N ASP A 283 -3.84 2.12 -7.26
CA ASP A 283 -3.03 3.07 -8.01
C ASP A 283 -3.94 4.23 -8.49
N PHE A 284 -3.37 5.42 -8.61
CA PHE A 284 -4.11 6.64 -8.97
C PHE A 284 -5.29 6.94 -8.03
N ALA A 285 -5.04 6.79 -6.74
CA ALA A 285 -5.97 7.12 -5.67
C ALA A 285 -5.23 7.74 -4.49
N SER A 286 -5.85 8.75 -3.88
CA SER A 286 -5.30 9.49 -2.75
C SER A 286 -6.10 9.27 -1.48
N ARG A 287 -5.43 9.44 -0.34
CA ARG A 287 -6.07 9.55 0.97
C ARG A 287 -5.77 10.93 1.54
N LEU A 288 -6.80 11.73 1.74
CA LEU A 288 -6.70 13.14 2.09
C LEU A 288 -7.45 13.45 3.36
N VAL A 289 -6.94 14.40 4.12
CA VAL A 289 -7.62 14.97 5.29
C VAL A 289 -8.70 15.91 4.79
N LEU A 290 -9.88 15.89 5.42
CA LEU A 290 -10.96 16.83 5.16
C LEU A 290 -10.69 18.17 5.83
N SER A 291 -10.97 19.25 5.13
CA SER A 291 -11.01 20.60 5.68
C SER A 291 -12.29 21.31 5.26
N ALA A 292 -12.70 22.30 6.05
CA ALA A 292 -13.85 23.10 5.72
C ALA A 292 -13.62 23.90 4.42
N PRO A 293 -14.63 24.02 3.53
CA PRO A 293 -14.53 24.86 2.35
C PRO A 293 -14.35 26.33 2.75
N GLU A 294 -13.51 27.06 2.01
CA GLU A 294 -13.38 28.50 2.21
C GLU A 294 -14.66 29.22 1.79
N MET A 295 -15.14 30.12 2.68
CA MET A 295 -16.37 30.87 2.51
C MET A 295 -16.13 32.35 2.15
N LYS A 296 -14.93 32.71 1.73
CA LYS A 296 -14.64 34.06 1.21
C LYS A 296 -15.19 34.17 -0.20
N VAL A 297 -16.41 34.59 -0.30
CA VAL A 297 -17.16 34.65 -1.54
C VAL A 297 -17.67 36.07 -1.71
N GLU A 298 -17.17 36.79 -2.70
CA GLU A 298 -17.73 38.08 -3.10
C GLU A 298 -18.86 37.90 -4.13
N THR A 299 -18.74 36.90 -4.98
CA THR A 299 -19.73 36.55 -6.00
C THR A 299 -20.01 35.03 -6.02
N VAL A 300 -21.12 34.62 -6.63
CA VAL A 300 -21.46 33.19 -6.81
C VAL A 300 -20.40 32.44 -7.63
N ASN A 301 -19.67 33.15 -8.48
CA ASN A 301 -18.62 32.56 -9.30
C ASN A 301 -17.34 32.23 -8.50
N ASP A 302 -17.18 32.81 -7.33
CA ASP A 302 -16.01 32.60 -6.45
C ASP A 302 -16.18 31.35 -5.57
N ILE A 303 -17.33 30.68 -5.65
CA ILE A 303 -17.60 29.44 -4.91
C ILE A 303 -16.80 28.31 -5.54
N MET A 304 -15.70 27.90 -4.89
CA MET A 304 -14.88 26.77 -5.33
C MET A 304 -15.61 25.43 -5.12
N VAL A 305 -16.25 25.24 -3.97
CA VAL A 305 -16.88 23.98 -3.55
C VAL A 305 -18.39 24.13 -3.44
N ASN A 306 -19.11 23.24 -4.10
CA ASN A 306 -20.57 23.12 -3.99
C ASN A 306 -20.96 21.63 -4.01
N MET A 307 -22.27 21.32 -4.17
CA MET A 307 -22.72 19.92 -4.20
C MET A 307 -22.18 19.12 -5.39
N GLU A 308 -21.87 19.78 -6.49
CA GLU A 308 -21.37 19.11 -7.70
C GLU A 308 -19.84 19.08 -7.77
N ARG A 309 -19.17 19.95 -7.01
CA ARG A 309 -17.73 20.17 -7.11
C ARG A 309 -17.04 20.05 -5.77
N SER A 310 -15.98 19.27 -5.71
CA SER A 310 -15.08 19.18 -4.57
C SER A 310 -13.68 19.67 -4.93
N ALA A 311 -12.99 20.30 -4.00
CA ALA A 311 -11.65 20.82 -4.22
C ALA A 311 -10.60 19.75 -3.91
N LEU A 312 -9.87 19.33 -4.94
CA LEU A 312 -8.78 18.36 -4.85
C LEU A 312 -7.44 19.10 -4.86
N PRO A 313 -6.54 18.88 -3.87
CA PRO A 313 -5.25 19.54 -3.84
C PRO A 313 -4.40 19.24 -5.09
N LEU A 314 -3.70 20.24 -5.60
CA LEU A 314 -2.85 20.10 -6.80
C LEU A 314 -1.89 18.92 -6.72
N ALA A 315 -1.25 18.70 -5.57
CA ALA A 315 -0.31 17.59 -5.40
C ALA A 315 -1.01 16.22 -5.51
N ALA A 316 -2.23 16.08 -4.96
CA ALA A 316 -3.04 14.87 -5.10
C ALA A 316 -3.52 14.71 -6.54
N THR A 317 -4.00 15.79 -7.17
CA THR A 317 -4.42 15.76 -8.58
C THR A 317 -3.30 15.29 -9.50
N ILE A 318 -2.06 15.77 -9.27
CA ILE A 318 -0.88 15.32 -10.04
C ILE A 318 -0.63 13.83 -9.82
N ALA A 319 -0.75 13.34 -8.60
CA ALA A 319 -0.52 11.92 -8.29
C ALA A 319 -1.60 11.01 -8.92
N ASP A 320 -2.87 11.41 -8.80
CA ASP A 320 -4.01 10.61 -9.24
C ASP A 320 -4.17 10.64 -10.78
N TYR A 321 -3.83 11.75 -11.41
CA TYR A 321 -3.93 11.94 -12.87
C TYR A 321 -2.56 11.99 -13.56
N TYR A 322 -1.53 11.40 -12.98
CA TYR A 322 -0.14 11.50 -13.43
C TYR A 322 0.08 11.31 -14.94
N PRO A 323 -0.46 10.27 -15.63
CA PRO A 323 -0.26 10.11 -17.07
C PRO A 323 -0.85 11.26 -17.89
N TYR A 324 -2.03 11.75 -17.49
CA TYR A 324 -2.71 12.85 -18.15
C TYR A 324 -1.98 14.17 -17.92
N ILE A 325 -1.50 14.42 -16.70
CA ILE A 325 -0.68 15.59 -16.40
C ILE A 325 0.57 15.60 -17.28
N LEU A 326 1.28 14.48 -17.38
CA LEU A 326 2.45 14.37 -18.23
C LEU A 326 2.13 14.70 -19.70
N PHE A 327 1.00 14.21 -20.20
CA PHE A 327 0.54 14.49 -21.56
C PHE A 327 0.25 15.98 -21.77
N TYR A 328 -0.50 16.62 -20.86
CA TYR A 328 -0.85 18.05 -21.01
C TYR A 328 0.36 18.97 -20.80
N VAL A 329 1.28 18.63 -19.95
CA VAL A 329 2.56 19.37 -19.80
C VAL A 329 3.36 19.31 -21.10
N LYS A 330 3.45 18.14 -21.73
CA LYS A 330 4.10 18.02 -23.06
C LYS A 330 3.39 18.86 -24.11
N LYS A 331 2.06 18.71 -24.20
CA LYS A 331 1.24 19.47 -25.14
C LYS A 331 1.40 20.98 -24.94
N PHE A 332 1.53 21.45 -23.69
CA PHE A 332 1.82 22.85 -23.40
C PHE A 332 3.16 23.26 -24.04
N PHE A 333 4.23 22.50 -23.80
CA PHE A 333 5.53 22.83 -24.39
C PHE A 333 5.56 22.71 -25.91
N GLU A 334 4.85 21.76 -26.49
CA GLU A 334 4.69 21.63 -27.94
C GLU A 334 3.95 22.83 -28.53
N ASN A 335 2.88 23.31 -27.90
CA ASN A 335 2.12 24.46 -28.36
C ASN A 335 2.92 25.77 -28.23
N GLU A 336 3.62 25.97 -27.09
CA GLU A 336 4.37 27.19 -26.83
C GLU A 336 5.65 27.29 -27.66
N PHE A 337 6.29 26.16 -27.96
CA PHE A 337 7.60 26.12 -28.61
C PHE A 337 7.60 25.39 -29.97
N GLY A 338 6.54 24.61 -30.27
CA GLY A 338 6.43 23.87 -31.52
C GLY A 338 6.23 24.81 -32.71
N GLY A 339 7.28 25.05 -33.48
CA GLY A 339 7.25 25.91 -34.66
C GLY A 339 7.51 27.40 -34.39
N VAL A 340 7.75 27.80 -33.14
CA VAL A 340 8.11 29.15 -32.75
C VAL A 340 9.63 29.28 -32.68
N SER A 341 10.19 30.22 -33.44
CA SER A 341 11.65 30.45 -33.47
C SER A 341 12.17 31.24 -32.26
N GLU A 342 11.30 32.00 -31.59
CA GLU A 342 11.68 32.86 -30.48
C GLU A 342 10.59 32.92 -29.41
N TYR A 343 10.99 32.89 -28.15
CA TYR A 343 10.11 33.06 -27.01
C TYR A 343 10.63 34.04 -25.98
N MET A 344 9.74 34.63 -25.21
CA MET A 344 10.06 35.68 -24.26
C MET A 344 10.65 35.09 -22.98
N VAL A 345 11.82 35.60 -22.60
CA VAL A 345 12.53 35.22 -21.39
C VAL A 345 12.78 36.44 -20.49
N ILE A 346 12.97 36.15 -19.21
CA ILE A 346 13.24 37.13 -18.17
C ILE A 346 14.50 36.72 -17.39
N ASP A 347 15.39 37.63 -17.10
CA ASP A 347 16.57 37.39 -16.27
C ASP A 347 16.25 37.58 -14.77
N ILE A 348 17.28 37.46 -13.92
CA ILE A 348 17.13 37.63 -12.46
C ILE A 348 16.83 39.10 -12.12
N ASP A 349 17.29 40.04 -12.91
CA ASP A 349 17.13 41.48 -12.71
C ASP A 349 15.78 42.00 -13.25
N GLY A 350 14.96 41.11 -13.83
CA GLY A 350 13.63 41.45 -14.36
C GLY A 350 13.66 41.97 -15.81
N ASN A 351 14.83 41.96 -16.50
CA ASN A 351 14.91 42.38 -17.87
C ASN A 351 14.35 41.32 -18.81
N THR A 352 13.52 41.76 -19.73
CA THR A 352 12.88 40.89 -20.72
C THR A 352 13.63 40.92 -22.04
N SER A 353 13.86 39.77 -22.63
CA SER A 353 14.45 39.60 -23.95
C SER A 353 13.77 38.44 -24.72
N TYR A 354 14.06 38.38 -26.02
CA TYR A 354 13.65 37.23 -26.83
C TYR A 354 14.81 36.25 -26.97
N HIS A 355 14.49 34.98 -26.81
CA HIS A 355 15.48 33.91 -26.91
C HIS A 355 15.07 32.94 -28.01
N ARG A 356 16.04 32.52 -28.82
CA ARG A 356 15.80 31.50 -29.86
C ARG A 356 16.13 30.13 -29.30
N ALA A 357 15.10 29.25 -29.25
CA ALA A 357 15.32 27.88 -28.86
C ALA A 357 15.95 27.07 -30.01
N LYS A 358 16.98 26.28 -29.73
CA LYS A 358 17.55 25.36 -30.72
C LYS A 358 16.66 24.15 -30.96
N ASP A 359 16.20 23.49 -29.91
CA ASP A 359 15.19 22.45 -29.96
C ASP A 359 14.47 22.32 -28.59
N PRO A 360 13.34 23.03 -28.42
CA PRO A 360 12.62 23.04 -27.14
C PRO A 360 12.11 21.66 -26.71
N LEU A 361 11.84 20.77 -27.64
CA LEU A 361 11.30 19.44 -27.32
C LEU A 361 12.35 18.52 -26.72
N ILE A 362 13.63 18.70 -27.07
CA ILE A 362 14.73 17.95 -26.44
C ILE A 362 14.95 18.43 -25.00
N GLU A 363 14.86 19.74 -24.78
CA GLU A 363 15.07 20.33 -23.44
C GLU A 363 13.94 19.99 -22.45
N PHE A 364 12.71 19.86 -22.92
CA PHE A 364 11.55 19.46 -22.13
C PHE A 364 11.17 18.00 -22.36
N SER A 365 12.18 17.13 -22.41
CA SER A 365 12.00 15.69 -22.52
C SER A 365 11.16 15.10 -21.37
N ASP A 366 10.57 13.96 -21.62
CA ASP A 366 9.80 13.19 -20.62
C ASP A 366 10.55 13.02 -19.29
N ASP A 367 11.84 12.75 -19.36
CA ASP A 367 12.64 12.51 -18.17
C ASP A 367 12.82 13.78 -17.32
N ARG A 368 12.97 14.94 -17.98
CA ARG A 368 13.01 16.23 -17.30
C ARG A 368 11.66 16.55 -16.64
N ILE A 369 10.57 16.41 -17.37
CA ILE A 369 9.21 16.65 -16.83
C ILE A 369 8.93 15.72 -15.65
N LYS A 370 9.23 14.43 -15.77
CA LYS A 370 9.08 13.45 -14.67
C LYS A 370 9.93 13.79 -13.46
N LYS A 371 11.15 14.30 -13.68
CA LYS A 371 12.04 14.75 -12.60
C LYS A 371 11.43 15.94 -11.85
N GLU A 372 10.94 16.95 -12.56
CA GLU A 372 10.34 18.13 -11.93
C GLU A 372 9.00 17.80 -11.25
N LEU A 373 8.18 16.91 -11.83
CA LEU A 373 6.99 16.37 -11.16
C LEU A 373 7.32 15.69 -9.82
N LYS A 374 8.36 14.85 -9.81
CA LYS A 374 8.83 14.22 -8.56
C LYS A 374 9.31 15.27 -7.56
N ARG A 375 10.06 16.28 -7.99
CA ARG A 375 10.50 17.37 -7.11
C ARG A 375 9.34 18.14 -6.52
N PHE A 376 8.33 18.47 -7.31
CA PHE A 376 7.14 19.17 -6.87
C PHE A 376 6.38 18.38 -5.79
N LEU A 377 6.22 17.05 -5.98
CA LEU A 377 5.55 16.18 -5.03
C LEU A 377 6.33 15.96 -3.73
N HIS A 378 7.67 16.02 -3.78
CA HIS A 378 8.53 15.65 -2.64
C HIS A 378 8.77 16.76 -1.62
N GLY A 379 8.38 18.01 -1.90
CA GLY A 379 8.60 19.07 -0.91
C GLY A 379 8.17 20.46 -1.35
N TYR A 380 7.69 21.21 -0.38
CA TYR A 380 7.17 22.57 -0.56
C TYR A 380 8.23 23.56 -1.09
N SER A 381 9.49 23.39 -0.72
CA SER A 381 10.59 24.22 -1.23
C SER A 381 10.79 24.10 -2.74
N ASN A 382 10.24 23.08 -3.36
CA ASN A 382 10.36 22.80 -4.78
C ASN A 382 9.14 23.24 -5.61
N ARG A 383 8.10 23.78 -4.98
CA ARG A 383 6.83 24.02 -5.68
C ARG A 383 6.85 25.27 -6.54
N PHE A 384 7.57 26.34 -6.16
CA PHE A 384 7.71 27.56 -6.96
C PHE A 384 9.08 27.67 -7.64
N ILE A 385 9.56 26.57 -8.22
CA ILE A 385 10.80 26.60 -8.99
C ILE A 385 10.55 27.19 -10.37
N PRO A 386 11.27 28.24 -10.77
CA PRO A 386 11.11 28.84 -12.09
C PRO A 386 11.68 27.91 -13.17
N ILE A 387 11.09 27.99 -14.36
CA ILE A 387 11.52 27.18 -15.50
C ILE A 387 12.72 27.86 -16.15
N GLN A 388 13.89 27.27 -15.94
CA GLN A 388 15.15 27.77 -16.50
C GLN A 388 15.33 27.26 -17.92
N VAL A 389 15.76 28.14 -18.78
CA VAL A 389 16.17 27.87 -20.16
C VAL A 389 17.69 27.70 -20.20
N PRO A 390 18.24 26.62 -20.77
CA PRO A 390 19.66 26.49 -20.98
C PRO A 390 20.14 27.44 -22.10
N LEU A 391 21.18 28.24 -21.81
CA LEU A 391 21.88 29.09 -22.77
C LEU A 391 23.26 28.47 -23.06
N GLU A 392 23.59 28.28 -24.34
CA GLU A 392 24.87 27.65 -24.71
C GLU A 392 26.10 28.50 -24.37
N ASP A 393 26.00 29.84 -24.39
CA ASP A 393 27.19 30.74 -24.34
C ASP A 393 27.22 31.72 -23.17
N SER A 394 26.34 31.61 -22.17
CA SER A 394 26.39 32.56 -21.04
C SER A 394 26.21 31.88 -19.69
N ASN A 395 27.03 32.31 -18.72
CA ASN A 395 26.84 32.00 -17.29
C ASN A 395 25.59 32.65 -16.68
N LYS A 396 24.76 33.32 -17.48
CA LYS A 396 23.54 33.98 -17.03
C LYS A 396 22.37 32.97 -17.01
N LYS A 397 21.67 32.91 -15.88
CA LYS A 397 20.44 32.14 -15.74
C LYS A 397 19.28 32.95 -16.31
N VAL A 398 18.58 32.39 -17.29
CA VAL A 398 17.41 32.98 -17.93
C VAL A 398 16.22 32.06 -17.76
N TYR A 399 15.06 32.63 -17.59
CA TYR A 399 13.81 31.89 -17.27
C TYR A 399 12.73 32.26 -18.27
N ILE A 400 11.78 31.38 -18.49
CA ILE A 400 10.59 31.67 -19.31
C ILE A 400 9.76 32.75 -18.59
N LYS A 401 9.29 33.73 -19.32
CA LYS A 401 8.41 34.79 -18.80
C LYS A 401 6.97 34.30 -18.73
N PHE A 402 6.28 34.61 -17.64
CA PHE A 402 4.85 34.35 -17.47
C PHE A 402 4.01 35.32 -18.34
N LYS A 403 2.93 34.83 -18.96
CA LYS A 403 2.09 35.60 -19.90
C LYS A 403 0.64 35.79 -19.45
N GLY A 404 0.33 35.58 -18.16
CA GLY A 404 -1.06 35.70 -17.67
C GLY A 404 -1.56 37.14 -17.61
N ARG A 405 -2.89 37.32 -17.73
CA ARG A 405 -3.61 38.59 -17.68
C ARG A 405 -4.78 38.50 -16.71
N LYS A 406 -5.19 39.64 -16.12
CA LYS A 406 -6.38 39.68 -15.23
C LYS A 406 -7.70 39.83 -15.98
N THR A 407 -7.70 40.51 -17.09
CA THR A 407 -8.88 40.75 -17.92
C THR A 407 -8.61 40.45 -19.39
N LEU A 408 -9.62 40.04 -20.13
CA LEU A 408 -9.52 39.80 -21.59
C LEU A 408 -9.30 41.10 -22.38
N ASN A 409 -9.72 42.24 -21.83
CA ASN A 409 -9.73 43.55 -22.52
C ASN A 409 -8.43 44.36 -22.33
N ASP A 410 -7.38 43.79 -21.77
CA ASP A 410 -6.12 44.47 -21.51
C ASP A 410 -5.38 44.96 -22.78
N ASP A 411 -5.84 44.54 -23.97
CA ASP A 411 -5.33 44.99 -25.27
C ASP A 411 -6.10 46.17 -25.90
N ILE A 412 -7.21 46.58 -25.27
CA ILE A 412 -8.09 47.60 -25.87
C ILE A 412 -8.13 48.85 -25.00
N GLY A 413 -7.15 49.74 -25.19
CA GLY A 413 -7.24 51.06 -24.61
C GLY A 413 -6.01 51.54 -23.86
N ASN A 414 -5.86 52.82 -23.76
CA ASN A 414 -4.72 53.65 -23.35
C ASN A 414 -4.07 53.36 -22.00
N ASN A 415 -4.38 52.26 -21.35
CA ASN A 415 -3.69 51.82 -20.11
C ASN A 415 -3.84 50.28 -19.97
N PRO A 416 -3.04 49.47 -20.70
CA PRO A 416 -3.07 48.02 -20.50
C PRO A 416 -2.67 47.72 -19.07
N GLU A 417 -3.51 46.97 -18.31
CA GLU A 417 -3.04 46.43 -17.03
C GLU A 417 -1.74 45.64 -17.28
N PRO A 418 -0.73 45.80 -16.44
CA PRO A 418 0.57 45.24 -16.72
C PRO A 418 0.47 43.72 -16.80
N ILE A 419 0.90 43.16 -17.92
CA ILE A 419 1.24 41.72 -18.01
C ILE A 419 2.14 41.42 -16.81
N TYR A 420 1.83 40.42 -16.03
CA TYR A 420 2.65 40.05 -14.88
C TYR A 420 4.12 39.91 -15.28
N ASN A 421 4.99 40.72 -14.69
CA ASN A 421 6.40 40.67 -14.97
C ASN A 421 7.11 39.72 -14.01
N ARG A 422 6.82 38.42 -14.13
CA ARG A 422 7.43 37.39 -13.32
C ARG A 422 7.90 36.18 -14.12
N ARG A 423 8.70 35.36 -13.49
CA ARG A 423 9.16 34.09 -14.04
C ARG A 423 8.05 33.07 -14.03
N LEU A 424 7.93 32.28 -15.11
CA LEU A 424 7.06 31.11 -15.18
C LEU A 424 7.63 30.01 -14.29
N THR A 425 6.80 29.39 -13.48
CA THR A 425 7.18 28.30 -12.57
C THR A 425 6.59 26.95 -13.01
N TRP A 426 7.19 25.88 -12.54
CA TRP A 426 6.60 24.54 -12.73
C TRP A 426 5.21 24.41 -12.09
N CYS A 427 4.92 25.17 -11.03
CA CYS A 427 3.59 25.23 -10.44
C CYS A 427 2.54 25.72 -11.43
N ASP A 428 2.85 26.73 -12.20
CA ASP A 428 1.97 27.29 -13.23
C ASP A 428 1.58 26.21 -14.25
N ILE A 429 2.59 25.53 -14.79
CA ILE A 429 2.39 24.48 -15.80
C ILE A 429 1.60 23.29 -15.23
N PHE A 430 1.98 22.84 -14.03
CA PHE A 430 1.28 21.69 -13.40
C PHE A 430 -0.15 22.03 -13.01
N TYR A 431 -0.42 23.27 -12.61
CA TYR A 431 -1.78 23.71 -12.33
C TYR A 431 -2.63 23.73 -13.61
N MET A 432 -2.15 24.36 -14.69
CA MET A 432 -2.86 24.38 -15.97
C MET A 432 -3.09 22.95 -16.51
N ALA A 433 -2.06 22.12 -16.48
CA ALA A 433 -2.17 20.72 -16.90
C ALA A 433 -3.17 19.93 -16.01
N ALA A 434 -3.22 20.19 -14.71
CA ALA A 434 -4.16 19.56 -13.80
C ALA A 434 -5.61 19.98 -14.09
N VAL A 435 -5.84 21.27 -14.32
CA VAL A 435 -7.17 21.77 -14.69
C VAL A 435 -7.64 21.14 -15.99
N GLU A 436 -6.81 21.10 -17.03
CA GLU A 436 -7.14 20.48 -18.30
C GLU A 436 -7.38 18.97 -18.18
N ALA A 437 -6.52 18.27 -17.43
CA ALA A 437 -6.66 16.83 -17.23
C ALA A 437 -7.95 16.45 -16.48
N THR A 438 -8.50 17.35 -15.69
CA THR A 438 -9.67 17.08 -14.83
C THR A 438 -10.94 17.78 -15.25
N LYS A 439 -10.93 18.59 -16.32
CA LYS A 439 -12.03 19.44 -16.80
C LYS A 439 -13.37 18.70 -16.95
N ASN A 440 -13.33 17.46 -17.43
CA ASN A 440 -14.50 16.62 -17.65
C ASN A 440 -14.46 15.34 -16.81
N SER A 441 -13.68 15.33 -15.74
CA SER A 441 -13.47 14.15 -14.90
C SER A 441 -14.25 14.26 -13.60
N HIS A 442 -14.71 13.10 -13.14
CA HIS A 442 -15.32 12.92 -11.84
C HIS A 442 -14.38 12.15 -10.93
N ILE A 443 -14.58 12.33 -9.64
CA ILE A 443 -13.96 11.51 -8.59
C ILE A 443 -15.02 10.85 -7.75
N LEU A 444 -14.67 9.69 -7.24
CA LEU A 444 -15.45 8.99 -6.24
C LEU A 444 -14.80 9.16 -4.89
N ILE A 445 -15.50 9.82 -3.97
CA ILE A 445 -15.03 10.12 -2.62
C ILE A 445 -15.65 9.11 -1.66
N THR A 446 -14.83 8.49 -0.82
CA THR A 446 -15.25 7.47 0.13
C THR A 446 -14.66 7.74 1.51
N ARG A 447 -15.49 7.70 2.57
CA ARG A 447 -15.04 7.68 3.95
C ARG A 447 -15.28 6.29 4.56
N TYR A 448 -14.28 5.77 5.25
CA TYR A 448 -14.37 4.51 5.98
C TYR A 448 -14.72 4.76 7.47
N PRO A 449 -15.48 3.83 8.11
CA PRO A 449 -16.02 2.59 7.55
C PRO A 449 -17.15 2.84 6.56
N ILE A 450 -17.32 1.91 5.59
CA ILE A 450 -18.46 1.91 4.67
C ILE A 450 -19.53 1.03 5.30
N ASP A 451 -20.52 1.62 5.93
CA ASP A 451 -21.69 0.96 6.52
C ASP A 451 -22.94 1.13 5.66
N SER A 452 -22.90 2.08 4.73
CA SER A 452 -23.96 2.31 3.75
C SER A 452 -23.41 2.81 2.43
N TYR A 453 -24.23 2.82 1.38
CA TYR A 453 -23.83 3.39 0.09
C TYR A 453 -23.62 4.92 0.14
N PHE A 454 -24.11 5.60 1.17
CA PHE A 454 -23.94 7.06 1.35
C PHE A 454 -22.53 7.46 1.76
N ASN A 455 -21.73 6.54 2.27
CA ASN A 455 -20.33 6.78 2.61
C ASN A 455 -19.46 6.98 1.36
N GLN A 456 -20.07 6.88 0.18
CA GLN A 456 -19.45 7.08 -1.10
C GLN A 456 -20.33 7.98 -1.99
N PHE A 457 -19.72 8.97 -2.64
CA PHE A 457 -20.43 9.89 -3.53
C PHE A 457 -19.51 10.44 -4.63
N PRO A 458 -20.07 10.71 -5.83
CA PRO A 458 -19.33 11.31 -6.93
C PRO A 458 -19.36 12.84 -6.84
N THR A 459 -18.28 13.50 -7.32
CA THR A 459 -18.23 14.93 -7.58
C THR A 459 -17.31 15.24 -8.76
N LYS A 460 -17.52 16.40 -9.39
CA LYS A 460 -16.56 17.02 -10.31
C LYS A 460 -15.36 17.56 -9.53
N ILE A 461 -14.27 17.80 -10.22
CA ILE A 461 -13.01 18.24 -9.61
C ILE A 461 -12.84 19.74 -9.83
N VAL A 462 -12.47 20.45 -8.77
CA VAL A 462 -11.82 21.75 -8.83
C VAL A 462 -10.44 21.61 -8.23
N VAL A 463 -9.42 22.03 -8.95
CA VAL A 463 -8.05 21.94 -8.47
C VAL A 463 -7.77 23.08 -7.49
N SER A 464 -7.51 22.77 -6.22
CA SER A 464 -7.03 23.72 -5.23
C SER A 464 -5.51 23.71 -5.16
N SER A 465 -4.88 24.87 -5.07
CA SER A 465 -3.43 25.02 -5.08
C SER A 465 -2.92 25.74 -3.85
N THR A 466 -3.10 27.04 -3.80
CA THR A 466 -2.64 27.93 -2.72
C THR A 466 -3.80 28.53 -1.95
N LYS A 467 -3.57 28.96 -0.71
CA LYS A 467 -4.59 29.61 0.13
C LYS A 467 -5.10 30.92 -0.47
N GLU A 468 -4.23 31.66 -1.15
CA GLU A 468 -4.58 32.83 -1.92
C GLU A 468 -4.62 32.46 -3.39
N THR A 469 -5.73 32.72 -4.04
CA THR A 469 -5.93 32.52 -5.48
C THR A 469 -6.26 33.85 -6.13
N GLU A 470 -6.06 33.93 -7.43
CA GLU A 470 -6.47 35.08 -8.24
C GLU A 470 -7.00 34.58 -9.60
N PRO A 471 -8.10 35.17 -10.11
CA PRO A 471 -8.55 34.82 -11.44
C PRO A 471 -7.51 35.24 -12.50
N MET A 472 -7.31 34.36 -13.48
CA MET A 472 -6.27 34.55 -14.50
C MET A 472 -6.77 34.12 -15.87
N TYR A 473 -6.41 34.91 -16.89
CA TYR A 473 -6.54 34.52 -18.30
C TYR A 473 -5.15 34.18 -18.87
N ILE A 474 -5.01 33.01 -19.44
CA ILE A 474 -3.80 32.54 -20.13
C ILE A 474 -4.23 31.96 -21.46
N ASP A 475 -3.68 32.45 -22.54
CA ASP A 475 -4.02 32.04 -23.93
C ASP A 475 -5.53 32.00 -24.21
N ASN A 476 -6.27 33.02 -23.71
CA ASN A 476 -7.72 33.17 -23.74
C ASN A 476 -8.52 32.13 -22.93
N GLU A 477 -7.88 31.27 -22.15
CA GLU A 477 -8.56 30.40 -21.19
C GLU A 477 -8.65 31.06 -19.82
N TYR A 478 -9.79 30.89 -19.15
CA TYR A 478 -10.07 31.49 -17.84
C TYR A 478 -9.85 30.47 -16.71
N TYR A 479 -8.99 30.86 -15.78
CA TYR A 479 -8.67 30.06 -14.58
C TYR A 479 -9.15 30.82 -13.33
N PRO A 480 -10.35 30.56 -12.79
CA PRO A 480 -10.92 31.33 -11.66
C PRO A 480 -10.11 31.19 -10.37
N PHE A 481 -9.48 30.04 -10.13
CA PHE A 481 -8.77 29.72 -8.89
C PHE A 481 -7.27 29.54 -9.13
N TYR A 482 -6.69 30.39 -9.95
CA TYR A 482 -5.27 30.32 -10.28
C TYR A 482 -4.41 30.59 -9.03
N PRO A 483 -3.29 29.83 -8.79
CA PRO A 483 -2.41 30.07 -7.66
C PRO A 483 -1.80 31.46 -7.70
N LYS A 484 -1.90 32.21 -6.60
CA LYS A 484 -1.26 33.51 -6.49
C LYS A 484 0.22 33.33 -6.21
N ILE A 485 1.05 33.58 -7.20
CA ILE A 485 2.50 33.44 -7.14
C ILE A 485 3.13 34.82 -7.25
N ARG A 486 3.81 35.25 -6.19
CA ARG A 486 4.55 36.50 -6.18
C ARG A 486 6.01 36.25 -6.59
N GLU A 487 6.64 37.18 -7.29
CA GLU A 487 8.05 37.05 -7.71
C GLU A 487 8.97 36.79 -6.50
N GLU A 488 8.69 37.41 -5.36
CA GLU A 488 9.45 37.24 -4.12
C GLU A 488 9.37 35.80 -3.52
N ASP A 489 8.36 35.00 -3.88
CA ASP A 489 8.16 33.64 -3.38
C ASP A 489 8.89 32.60 -4.23
N ILE A 490 9.30 32.98 -5.43
CA ILE A 490 9.91 32.06 -6.40
C ILE A 490 11.25 31.55 -5.86
N GLY A 491 11.36 30.22 -5.77
CA GLY A 491 12.55 29.53 -5.27
C GLY A 491 12.65 29.45 -3.75
N LYS A 492 11.66 29.94 -2.99
CA LYS A 492 11.62 29.87 -1.52
C LYS A 492 10.78 28.67 -1.03
N ASN A 493 10.89 28.38 0.27
CA ASN A 493 10.01 27.41 0.93
C ASN A 493 8.60 28.01 1.08
N THR A 494 7.60 27.32 0.55
CA THR A 494 6.21 27.77 0.44
C THR A 494 5.23 26.84 1.14
N GLY A 495 5.70 26.07 2.14
CA GLY A 495 4.90 25.07 2.84
C GLY A 495 3.63 25.59 3.49
N ASP A 496 3.65 26.85 3.93
CA ASP A 496 2.52 27.56 4.53
C ASP A 496 1.50 28.08 3.51
N LYS A 497 1.82 28.09 2.24
CA LYS A 497 0.99 28.66 1.16
C LYS A 497 0.10 27.66 0.45
N PHE A 498 0.51 26.39 0.40
CA PHE A 498 -0.25 25.35 -0.30
C PHE A 498 -1.35 24.74 0.55
N ILE A 499 -2.43 24.34 -0.13
CA ILE A 499 -3.51 23.55 0.43
C ILE A 499 -3.24 22.09 0.05
N ASP A 500 -3.10 21.21 1.05
CA ASP A 500 -2.92 19.76 0.86
C ASP A 500 -4.10 18.96 1.45
N THR A 501 -5.19 19.63 1.82
CA THR A 501 -6.43 19.03 2.33
C THR A 501 -7.51 19.06 1.27
N MET A 502 -8.45 18.15 1.36
CA MET A 502 -9.60 18.10 0.48
C MET A 502 -10.76 18.87 1.07
N MET A 503 -11.46 19.67 0.26
CA MET A 503 -12.68 20.36 0.64
C MET A 503 -13.87 19.76 -0.10
N ILE A 504 -14.91 19.43 0.65
CA ILE A 504 -16.19 18.92 0.13
C ILE A 504 -17.34 19.81 0.61
N SER A 505 -18.47 19.71 -0.06
CA SER A 505 -19.67 20.39 0.43
C SER A 505 -20.10 19.85 1.79
N ASN A 506 -20.43 20.76 2.72
CA ASN A 506 -20.91 20.38 4.06
C ASN A 506 -22.18 19.51 4.03
N LEU A 507 -22.92 19.54 2.93
CA LEU A 507 -24.11 18.71 2.75
C LEU A 507 -23.81 17.21 2.66
N TYR A 508 -22.57 16.83 2.32
CA TYR A 508 -22.15 15.44 2.30
C TYR A 508 -21.71 14.90 3.66
N LEU A 509 -21.28 15.78 4.59
CA LEU A 509 -20.72 15.36 5.88
C LEU A 509 -21.65 14.44 6.68
N PRO A 510 -22.95 14.75 6.88
CA PRO A 510 -23.82 13.87 7.65
C PRO A 510 -23.95 12.47 7.03
N GLY A 511 -24.04 12.39 5.69
CA GLY A 511 -24.18 11.11 4.99
C GLY A 511 -22.95 10.22 5.10
N ILE A 512 -21.75 10.80 5.15
CA ILE A 512 -20.52 10.04 5.33
C ILE A 512 -20.11 9.91 6.80
N GLY A 513 -20.89 10.47 7.74
CA GLY A 513 -20.55 10.51 9.16
C GLY A 513 -19.22 11.21 9.43
N GLY A 514 -18.86 12.22 8.63
CA GLY A 514 -17.58 12.92 8.69
C GLY A 514 -17.63 14.22 9.45
N ASP A 515 -16.48 14.65 9.96
CA ASP A 515 -16.24 15.96 10.56
C ASP A 515 -14.86 16.51 10.20
N TYR A 516 -14.48 17.66 10.74
CA TYR A 516 -13.22 18.33 10.45
C TYR A 516 -12.18 18.20 11.58
N ASP A 517 -12.27 17.17 12.39
CA ASP A 517 -11.34 16.89 13.50
C ASP A 517 -10.06 16.13 13.07
N GLY A 518 -9.89 15.90 11.79
CA GLY A 518 -8.79 15.14 11.21
C GLY A 518 -9.24 13.94 10.39
N ASP A 519 -10.54 13.82 10.13
CA ASP A 519 -11.10 12.79 9.27
C ASP A 519 -10.45 12.74 7.90
N THR A 520 -10.28 11.53 7.38
CA THR A 520 -9.70 11.29 6.07
C THR A 520 -10.68 10.60 5.14
N VAL A 521 -10.64 11.00 3.89
CA VAL A 521 -11.37 10.35 2.80
C VAL A 521 -10.40 9.74 1.79
N THR A 522 -10.86 8.71 1.10
CA THR A 522 -10.17 8.14 -0.05
C THR A 522 -10.81 8.70 -1.31
N VAL A 523 -9.99 9.21 -2.20
CA VAL A 523 -10.38 9.77 -3.50
C VAL A 523 -9.92 8.81 -4.58
N ARG A 524 -10.80 8.49 -5.53
CA ARG A 524 -10.48 7.66 -6.69
C ARG A 524 -10.84 8.43 -7.96
N GLY A 525 -9.88 8.60 -8.85
CA GLY A 525 -10.09 9.15 -10.18
C GLY A 525 -10.89 8.19 -11.05
N VAL A 526 -11.63 8.75 -12.00
CA VAL A 526 -12.39 8.01 -13.01
C VAL A 526 -11.90 8.43 -14.38
N TYR A 527 -11.51 7.46 -15.21
CA TYR A 527 -10.67 7.73 -16.39
C TYR A 527 -11.32 7.40 -17.73
N THR A 528 -12.42 6.64 -17.77
CA THR A 528 -13.14 6.36 -19.01
C THR A 528 -14.34 7.28 -19.20
N VAL A 529 -14.72 7.53 -20.43
CA VAL A 529 -15.85 8.39 -20.76
C VAL A 529 -17.15 7.81 -20.19
N GLU A 530 -17.37 6.51 -20.38
CA GLU A 530 -18.58 5.81 -19.93
C GLU A 530 -18.74 5.86 -18.39
N ALA A 531 -17.64 5.71 -17.67
CA ALA A 531 -17.67 5.77 -16.21
C ALA A 531 -17.90 7.21 -15.71
N ASN A 532 -17.35 8.23 -16.38
CA ASN A 532 -17.64 9.63 -16.06
C ASN A 532 -19.12 9.97 -16.35
N ASP A 533 -19.69 9.49 -17.45
CA ASP A 533 -21.12 9.66 -17.77
C ASP A 533 -22.01 8.94 -16.76
N GLU A 534 -21.59 7.80 -16.23
CA GLU A 534 -22.30 7.10 -15.16
C GLU A 534 -22.31 7.91 -13.88
N LEU A 535 -21.15 8.45 -13.46
CA LEU A 535 -21.05 9.27 -12.25
C LEU A 535 -21.80 10.60 -12.38
N GLU A 536 -21.82 11.23 -13.55
CA GLU A 536 -22.63 12.42 -13.82
C GLU A 536 -24.13 12.12 -13.62
N ARG A 537 -24.61 11.00 -14.16
CA ARG A 537 -26.00 10.56 -13.95
C ARG A 537 -26.28 10.21 -12.50
N GLN A 538 -25.35 9.56 -11.80
CA GLN A 538 -25.49 9.21 -10.39
C GLN A 538 -25.55 10.47 -9.52
N MET A 539 -24.72 11.46 -9.80
CA MET A 539 -24.66 12.72 -9.05
C MET A 539 -26.00 13.46 -9.07
N HIS A 540 -26.72 13.44 -10.22
CA HIS A 540 -28.02 14.07 -10.39
C HIS A 540 -29.21 13.15 -10.09
N SER A 541 -28.98 11.89 -9.74
CA SER A 541 -30.05 10.94 -9.43
C SER A 541 -30.70 11.21 -8.07
N LYS A 542 -31.97 10.85 -7.93
CA LYS A 542 -32.67 10.91 -6.64
C LYS A 542 -31.98 10.08 -5.54
N ALA A 543 -31.33 8.98 -5.93
CA ALA A 543 -30.61 8.09 -5.01
C ALA A 543 -29.41 8.78 -4.32
N ASN A 544 -28.88 9.88 -4.86
CA ASN A 544 -27.86 10.68 -4.19
C ASN A 544 -28.41 11.56 -3.06
N PHE A 545 -29.72 11.78 -3.02
CA PHE A 545 -30.36 12.71 -2.08
C PHE A 545 -31.30 12.03 -1.09
N ILE A 546 -31.89 10.91 -1.47
CA ILE A 546 -32.95 10.22 -0.73
C ILE A 546 -32.60 8.75 -0.62
N ASP A 547 -32.71 8.19 0.59
CA ASP A 547 -32.51 6.75 0.82
C ASP A 547 -33.71 5.90 0.36
N ILE A 548 -33.56 4.58 0.45
CA ILE A 548 -34.61 3.63 0.07
C ILE A 548 -35.88 3.81 0.95
N GLY A 549 -35.73 4.29 2.17
CA GLY A 549 -36.83 4.58 3.09
C GLY A 549 -37.50 5.94 2.86
N GLY A 550 -37.04 6.72 1.87
CA GLY A 550 -37.56 8.07 1.58
C GLY A 550 -37.00 9.19 2.46
N ASN A 551 -35.97 8.91 3.30
CA ASN A 551 -35.35 9.91 4.14
C ASN A 551 -34.29 10.70 3.38
N THR A 552 -34.15 12.00 3.68
CA THR A 552 -33.12 12.84 3.09
C THR A 552 -31.72 12.46 3.62
N ILE A 553 -30.81 12.14 2.70
CA ILE A 553 -29.42 11.76 3.03
C ILE A 553 -28.51 13.01 3.08
N ARG A 554 -28.83 14.01 2.26
CA ARG A 554 -28.06 15.27 2.16
C ARG A 554 -28.85 16.36 2.88
N SER A 555 -28.35 16.77 4.04
CA SER A 555 -28.99 17.80 4.83
C SER A 555 -27.95 18.82 5.30
N SER A 556 -28.37 20.08 5.40
CA SER A 556 -27.52 21.10 6.02
C SER A 556 -27.34 20.80 7.52
N SER A 557 -26.17 21.14 8.03
CA SER A 557 -25.92 21.04 9.47
C SER A 557 -26.84 21.99 10.24
N LYS A 558 -27.10 21.66 11.51
CA LYS A 558 -27.90 22.51 12.41
C LYS A 558 -27.39 23.95 12.49
N ASP A 559 -26.06 24.12 12.40
CA ASP A 559 -25.41 25.45 12.45
C ASP A 559 -25.74 26.31 11.23
N ALA A 560 -25.80 25.70 10.03
CA ALA A 560 -26.21 26.41 8.83
C ALA A 560 -27.68 26.86 8.91
N ILE A 561 -28.55 26.03 9.45
CA ILE A 561 -29.95 26.36 9.69
C ILE A 561 -30.06 27.50 10.70
N GLN A 562 -29.30 27.45 11.81
CA GLN A 562 -29.25 28.50 12.82
C GLN A 562 -28.72 29.82 12.25
N SER A 563 -27.70 29.75 11.37
CA SER A 563 -27.15 30.93 10.70
C SER A 563 -28.17 31.56 9.74
N LEU A 564 -28.87 30.75 8.95
CA LEU A 564 -29.98 31.23 8.10
C LEU A 564 -31.11 31.85 8.91
N TYR A 565 -31.51 31.22 10.01
CA TYR A 565 -32.50 31.75 10.91
C TYR A 565 -32.07 33.11 11.49
N ASN A 566 -30.82 33.22 11.95
CA ASN A 566 -30.29 34.49 12.49
C ASN A 566 -30.21 35.57 11.40
N LEU A 567 -29.84 35.21 10.17
CA LEU A 567 -29.76 36.13 9.03
C LEU A 567 -31.15 36.68 8.64
N THR A 568 -32.18 35.83 8.70
CA THR A 568 -33.56 36.20 8.30
C THR A 568 -34.38 36.75 9.45
N ARG A 569 -33.87 36.74 10.68
CA ARG A 569 -34.59 37.24 11.86
C ARG A 569 -34.68 38.75 11.80
N ILE A 570 -35.90 39.27 11.71
CA ILE A 570 -36.19 40.71 11.88
C ILE A 570 -36.05 41.06 13.36
N LEU A 571 -35.04 41.84 13.70
CA LEU A 571 -34.89 42.39 15.04
C LEU A 571 -35.83 43.60 15.18
N PRO A 572 -36.68 43.67 16.21
CA PRO A 572 -37.75 44.70 16.31
C PRO A 572 -37.22 46.14 16.39
N ASP A 573 -35.95 46.33 16.73
CA ASP A 573 -35.38 47.68 16.96
C ASP A 573 -34.28 48.06 15.92
N THR A 574 -34.08 47.28 14.85
CA THR A 574 -33.09 47.62 13.81
C THR A 574 -33.71 48.63 12.85
N LYS A 575 -33.47 49.92 13.06
CA LYS A 575 -33.59 50.90 11.97
C LYS A 575 -32.50 50.59 10.95
N LEU A 576 -32.92 50.15 9.78
CA LEU A 576 -32.04 50.09 8.60
C LEU A 576 -31.62 51.53 8.29
N THR A 577 -30.42 51.91 8.71
CA THR A 577 -29.88 53.26 8.51
C THR A 577 -29.09 53.41 7.22
N ASP A 578 -28.87 52.32 6.49
CA ASP A 578 -28.16 52.34 5.21
C ASP A 578 -28.84 51.44 4.17
N PRO A 579 -29.35 52.01 3.07
CA PRO A 579 -29.95 51.22 1.97
C PRO A 579 -28.94 50.56 1.05
N THR A 580 -27.66 50.57 1.39
CA THR A 580 -26.57 49.98 0.56
C THR A 580 -26.16 48.58 1.00
N PHE A 581 -26.98 47.86 1.73
CA PHE A 581 -26.81 46.42 1.98
C PHE A 581 -27.73 45.59 1.15
#